data_b0d6169b49ab73ba48e81090288a21e2
#
_entry.id   b0d6169b49ab73ba48e81090288a21e2
#
_cell.length_a   1.000
_cell.length_b   1.000
_cell.length_c   1.000
_cell.angle_alpha   90.00
_cell.angle_beta   90.00
_cell.angle_gamma   90.00
#
_symmetry.space_group_name_H-M   'P 1'
#
loop_
_entity.id
_entity.type
_entity.pdbx_description
1 polymer ?
#
loop_
_entity_poly.entity_id
_entity_poly.type
_entity_poly.pdbx_seq_one_letter_code
_entity_poly.pdbx_strand_id
1 'polypeptide(L)'
;LVGSEMCIRDRIITASKNSFPYKRFFNNKRKLHVIGHAIKFDDFFRKINSFDEKDFVIISRISKSKKIDESISGFLNSEKGSSHKLSVIGGPLSSEDEIYYQNLKLKYASHENISFLGSMPHKNLINQISDFSFHINNTEEGFYDKSVLETMSHGLVNFYSNSDYDDLLPEEYRDKFKFDGTPESLSKKITDIGNLKIDEINKIINFSQSKLEKQSVNNLVERVLTII
;
A
#
# COMPACT_ATOMS: atom_id res chain seq x y z
N LEU A 1 32.44 -22.90 -18.89
CA LEU A 1 31.68 -22.18 -17.85
C LEU A 1 30.76 -21.07 -18.40
N VAL A 2 30.72 -20.83 -19.71
CA VAL A 2 29.87 -19.81 -20.35
C VAL A 2 28.45 -20.33 -20.62
N GLY A 3 28.24 -21.64 -20.64
CA GLY A 3 26.94 -22.24 -20.96
C GLY A 3 25.94 -22.34 -19.82
N SER A 4 26.38 -22.39 -18.57
CA SER A 4 25.48 -22.56 -17.41
C SER A 4 24.83 -21.25 -16.91
N GLU A 5 25.47 -20.11 -17.15
CA GLU A 5 24.91 -18.81 -16.77
C GLU A 5 23.81 -18.30 -17.72
N MET A 6 23.78 -18.79 -18.95
CA MET A 6 22.73 -18.40 -19.90
C MET A 6 21.36 -19.03 -19.60
N CYS A 7 21.33 -20.20 -18.99
CA CYS A 7 20.07 -20.90 -18.66
C CYS A 7 19.33 -20.28 -17.46
N ILE A 8 20.04 -19.64 -16.52
CA ILE A 8 19.46 -19.04 -15.30
C ILE A 8 18.74 -17.71 -15.58
N ARG A 9 18.95 -17.09 -16.75
CA ARG A 9 18.44 -15.75 -17.10
C ARG A 9 17.27 -15.72 -18.09
N ASP A 10 16.64 -16.84 -18.33
CA ASP A 10 15.59 -16.87 -19.35
C ASP A 10 14.29 -16.23 -18.89
N ARG A 11 14.05 -16.18 -17.59
CA ARG A 11 12.84 -15.59 -17.02
C ARG A 11 13.15 -14.81 -15.74
N ILE A 12 12.54 -13.64 -15.61
CA ILE A 12 12.59 -12.79 -14.43
C ILE A 12 11.19 -12.70 -13.87
N ILE A 13 11.02 -13.06 -12.61
CA ILE A 13 9.76 -13.02 -11.90
C ILE A 13 9.80 -11.84 -10.94
N THR A 14 8.79 -10.97 -10.99
CA THR A 14 8.69 -9.77 -10.14
C THR A 14 7.30 -9.64 -9.54
N ALA A 15 7.21 -8.88 -8.45
CA ALA A 15 5.94 -8.58 -7.81
C ALA A 15 5.15 -7.51 -8.57
N SER A 16 5.83 -6.51 -9.16
CA SER A 16 5.21 -5.45 -9.95
C SER A 16 6.00 -5.12 -11.21
N LYS A 17 5.41 -4.33 -12.09
CA LYS A 17 6.03 -3.92 -13.36
C LYS A 17 7.32 -3.13 -13.16
N ASN A 18 7.41 -2.35 -12.07
CA ASN A 18 8.52 -1.45 -11.78
C ASN A 18 9.50 -2.03 -10.75
N SER A 19 9.23 -3.20 -10.14
CA SER A 19 10.12 -3.83 -9.15
C SER A 19 11.47 -4.28 -9.71
N PHE A 20 11.60 -4.36 -11.04
CA PHE A 20 12.86 -4.70 -11.70
C PHE A 20 13.16 -3.75 -12.86
N PRO A 21 14.30 -3.06 -12.87
CA PRO A 21 14.66 -2.11 -13.91
C PRO A 21 15.13 -2.83 -15.20
N TYR A 22 14.26 -3.62 -15.82
CA TYR A 22 14.58 -4.49 -16.95
C TYR A 22 15.19 -3.73 -18.14
N LYS A 23 14.79 -2.49 -18.38
CA LYS A 23 15.33 -1.65 -19.45
C LYS A 23 16.84 -1.42 -19.35
N ARG A 24 17.38 -1.46 -18.12
CA ARG A 24 18.82 -1.31 -17.84
C ARG A 24 19.63 -2.57 -18.18
N PHE A 25 18.99 -3.74 -18.09
CA PHE A 25 19.68 -5.03 -18.16
C PHE A 25 19.29 -5.88 -19.37
N PHE A 26 18.10 -5.63 -19.96
CA PHE A 26 17.56 -6.46 -21.05
C PHE A 26 16.80 -5.64 -22.06
N ASN A 27 17.08 -5.88 -23.35
CA ASN A 27 16.34 -5.28 -24.46
C ASN A 27 14.98 -5.96 -24.73
N ASN A 28 14.67 -7.08 -24.08
CA ASN A 28 13.49 -7.88 -24.36
C ASN A 28 12.58 -8.03 -23.13
N LYS A 29 11.43 -7.36 -23.17
CA LYS A 29 10.37 -7.44 -22.15
C LYS A 29 9.76 -8.83 -21.97
N ARG A 30 9.89 -9.72 -22.97
CA ARG A 30 9.30 -11.09 -22.93
C ARG A 30 9.84 -11.96 -21.81
N LYS A 31 10.98 -11.57 -21.21
CA LYS A 31 11.59 -12.30 -20.11
C LYS A 31 11.08 -11.87 -18.74
N LEU A 32 10.32 -10.77 -18.64
CA LEU A 32 9.79 -10.24 -17.39
C LEU A 32 8.35 -10.73 -17.16
N HIS A 33 8.17 -11.47 -16.09
CA HIS A 33 6.87 -11.98 -15.66
C HIS A 33 6.46 -11.35 -14.34
N VAL A 34 5.37 -10.59 -14.36
CA VAL A 34 4.80 -9.94 -13.16
C VAL A 34 3.77 -10.90 -12.57
N ILE A 35 4.03 -11.42 -11.38
CA ILE A 35 3.13 -12.39 -10.72
C ILE A 35 2.41 -11.83 -9.49
N GLY A 36 2.67 -10.61 -9.10
CA GLY A 36 2.14 -10.04 -7.86
C GLY A 36 2.85 -10.58 -6.61
N HIS A 37 2.33 -10.23 -5.46
CA HIS A 37 2.74 -10.82 -4.19
C HIS A 37 1.88 -12.05 -3.85
N ALA A 38 2.43 -12.90 -2.95
CA ALA A 38 1.65 -13.92 -2.26
C ALA A 38 1.13 -13.32 -0.96
N ILE A 39 -0.16 -13.01 -0.87
CA ILE A 39 -0.82 -12.53 0.33
C ILE A 39 -1.72 -13.61 0.94
N LYS A 40 -1.89 -13.58 2.24
CA LYS A 40 -2.87 -14.40 2.95
C LYS A 40 -4.24 -13.74 2.83
N PHE A 41 -4.80 -13.77 1.62
CA PHE A 41 -6.03 -13.06 1.29
C PHE A 41 -7.16 -13.41 2.27
N ASP A 42 -7.37 -14.70 2.55
CA ASP A 42 -8.45 -15.17 3.42
C ASP A 42 -8.33 -14.66 4.86
N ASP A 43 -7.10 -14.46 5.37
CA ASP A 43 -6.87 -13.92 6.72
C ASP A 43 -7.29 -12.44 6.82
N PHE A 44 -7.16 -11.68 5.72
CA PHE A 44 -7.48 -10.25 5.66
C PHE A 44 -8.84 -9.95 5.04
N PHE A 45 -9.39 -10.88 4.27
CA PHE A 45 -10.64 -10.62 3.56
C PHE A 45 -11.80 -10.36 4.52
N ARG A 46 -12.45 -9.21 4.34
CA ARG A 46 -13.69 -8.83 5.00
C ARG A 46 -14.69 -8.37 3.95
N LYS A 47 -15.84 -9.04 3.89
CA LYS A 47 -16.93 -8.59 3.05
C LYS A 47 -17.49 -7.28 3.58
N ILE A 48 -17.46 -6.22 2.78
CA ILE A 48 -18.03 -4.93 3.10
C ILE A 48 -19.43 -4.86 2.49
N ASN A 49 -20.45 -4.74 3.34
CA ASN A 49 -21.83 -4.55 2.88
C ASN A 49 -22.15 -3.08 2.66
N SER A 50 -21.56 -2.19 3.47
CA SER A 50 -21.63 -0.75 3.35
C SER A 50 -20.37 -0.14 3.95
N PHE A 51 -19.79 0.83 3.26
CA PHE A 51 -18.65 1.58 3.78
C PHE A 51 -19.05 2.39 5.00
N ASP A 52 -18.25 2.26 6.06
CA ASP A 52 -18.35 3.00 7.31
C ASP A 52 -17.08 3.83 7.45
N GLU A 53 -17.23 5.15 7.53
CA GLU A 53 -16.09 6.06 7.59
C GLU A 53 -15.50 6.08 8.98
N LYS A 54 -14.24 5.65 9.09
CA LYS A 54 -13.45 5.61 10.32
C LYS A 54 -12.11 6.33 10.10
N ASP A 55 -11.21 6.15 11.03
CA ASP A 55 -9.90 6.77 11.06
C ASP A 55 -8.95 6.27 9.95
N PHE A 56 -7.80 6.92 9.87
CA PHE A 56 -6.73 6.67 8.91
C PHE A 56 -5.61 5.85 9.52
N VAL A 57 -4.90 5.08 8.69
CA VAL A 57 -3.72 4.32 9.11
C VAL A 57 -2.59 4.41 8.09
N ILE A 58 -1.36 4.40 8.57
CA ILE A 58 -0.15 4.10 7.81
C ILE A 58 0.40 2.78 8.36
N ILE A 59 0.58 1.77 7.51
CA ILE A 59 1.15 0.48 7.89
C ILE A 59 2.41 0.25 7.08
N SER A 60 3.56 0.48 7.69
CA SER A 60 4.84 0.29 7.02
C SER A 60 6.00 0.20 8.01
N ARG A 61 7.13 -0.32 7.54
CA ARG A 61 8.41 -0.10 8.22
C ARG A 61 8.68 1.41 8.34
N ILE A 62 9.16 1.85 9.48
CA ILE A 62 9.54 3.25 9.69
C ILE A 62 10.90 3.51 9.06
N SER A 63 10.93 4.19 7.94
CA SER A 63 12.16 4.62 7.25
C SER A 63 11.88 5.84 6.38
N LYS A 64 12.90 6.60 6.02
CA LYS A 64 12.78 7.78 5.14
C LYS A 64 12.17 7.44 3.78
N SER A 65 12.47 6.23 3.24
CA SER A 65 11.93 5.78 1.95
C SER A 65 10.40 5.58 1.95
N LYS A 66 9.78 5.55 3.13
CA LYS A 66 8.32 5.42 3.29
C LYS A 66 7.60 6.76 3.44
N LYS A 67 8.34 7.88 3.40
CA LYS A 67 7.82 9.25 3.37
C LYS A 67 6.67 9.47 4.37
N ILE A 68 6.89 8.98 5.62
CA ILE A 68 5.87 9.00 6.68
C ILE A 68 5.61 10.45 7.12
N ASP A 69 6.66 11.27 7.17
CA ASP A 69 6.55 12.69 7.50
C ASP A 69 5.64 13.45 6.53
N GLU A 70 5.85 13.24 5.23
CA GLU A 70 5.05 13.82 4.16
C GLU A 70 3.60 13.34 4.23
N SER A 71 3.38 12.07 4.57
CA SER A 71 2.05 11.48 4.69
C SER A 71 1.28 12.06 5.89
N ILE A 72 1.93 12.21 7.05
CA ILE A 72 1.32 12.83 8.23
C ILE A 72 1.02 14.31 7.94
N SER A 73 1.96 15.04 7.33
CA SER A 73 1.75 16.45 6.95
C SER A 73 0.58 16.60 5.98
N GLY A 74 0.47 15.74 4.97
CA GLY A 74 -0.64 15.75 4.02
C GLY A 74 -2.00 15.47 4.68
N PHE A 75 -2.05 14.51 5.61
CA PHE A 75 -3.25 14.22 6.40
C PHE A 75 -3.66 15.44 7.25
N LEU A 76 -2.74 16.01 8.02
CA LEU A 76 -3.01 17.16 8.90
C LEU A 76 -3.49 18.40 8.13
N ASN A 77 -3.01 18.61 6.91
CA ASN A 77 -3.39 19.72 6.05
C ASN A 77 -4.73 19.50 5.32
N SER A 78 -5.32 18.31 5.40
CA SER A 78 -6.61 17.99 4.79
C SER A 78 -7.78 18.37 5.69
N GLU A 79 -9.00 18.48 5.13
CA GLU A 79 -10.21 18.70 5.93
C GLU A 79 -10.44 17.57 6.95
N LYS A 80 -10.10 16.33 6.61
CA LYS A 80 -10.22 15.17 7.51
C LYS A 80 -9.25 15.23 8.69
N GLY A 81 -8.12 15.92 8.53
CA GLY A 81 -7.12 16.10 9.59
C GLY A 81 -7.67 16.77 10.86
N SER A 82 -8.76 17.53 10.77
CA SER A 82 -9.41 18.15 11.94
C SER A 82 -10.44 17.25 12.65
N SER A 83 -10.96 16.22 11.98
CA SER A 83 -12.07 15.40 12.45
C SER A 83 -11.74 13.91 12.66
N HIS A 84 -10.64 13.45 12.13
CA HIS A 84 -10.21 12.06 12.18
C HIS A 84 -8.84 11.91 12.83
N LYS A 85 -8.48 10.68 13.18
CA LYS A 85 -7.16 10.30 13.68
C LYS A 85 -6.36 9.60 12.60
N LEU A 86 -5.03 9.68 12.72
CA LEU A 86 -4.09 8.92 11.93
C LEU A 86 -3.19 8.11 12.84
N SER A 87 -3.23 6.79 12.68
CA SER A 87 -2.36 5.86 13.40
C SER A 87 -1.22 5.39 12.50
N VAL A 88 -0.01 5.38 13.03
CA VAL A 88 1.18 4.84 12.35
C VAL A 88 1.56 3.51 13.01
N ILE A 89 1.44 2.42 12.24
CA ILE A 89 1.76 1.05 12.66
C ILE A 89 3.02 0.60 11.95
N GLY A 90 4.02 0.24 12.73
CA GLY A 90 5.31 -0.23 12.25
C GLY A 90 6.44 0.21 13.14
N GLY A 91 7.64 -0.24 12.82
CA GLY A 91 8.84 0.10 13.58
C GLY A 91 10.07 0.25 12.72
N PRO A 92 11.14 0.82 13.28
CA PRO A 92 12.43 0.93 12.64
C PRO A 92 13.12 -0.43 12.54
N LEU A 93 14.00 -0.61 11.56
CA LEU A 93 14.84 -1.82 11.42
C LEU A 93 16.33 -1.53 11.57
N SER A 94 16.74 -0.28 11.53
CA SER A 94 18.14 0.15 11.68
C SER A 94 18.25 1.26 12.71
N SER A 95 19.47 1.55 13.16
CA SER A 95 19.73 2.68 14.07
C SER A 95 19.38 4.03 13.42
N GLU A 96 19.57 4.19 12.12
CA GLU A 96 19.16 5.39 11.38
C GLU A 96 17.64 5.54 11.35
N ASP A 97 16.92 4.43 11.10
CA ASP A 97 15.46 4.41 11.13
C ASP A 97 14.92 4.72 12.54
N GLU A 98 15.61 4.27 13.61
CA GLU A 98 15.25 4.59 15.00
C GLU A 98 15.35 6.10 15.28
N ILE A 99 16.44 6.73 14.84
CA ILE A 99 16.60 8.19 14.96
C ILE A 99 15.47 8.91 14.21
N TYR A 100 15.16 8.48 13.00
CA TYR A 100 14.06 9.03 12.22
C TYR A 100 12.72 8.89 12.94
N TYR A 101 12.45 7.71 13.51
CA TYR A 101 11.22 7.42 14.26
C TYR A 101 11.08 8.32 15.49
N GLN A 102 12.14 8.49 16.29
CA GLN A 102 12.10 9.37 17.45
C GLN A 102 11.87 10.84 17.04
N ASN A 103 12.48 11.29 15.95
CA ASN A 103 12.26 12.63 15.41
C ASN A 103 10.80 12.85 14.97
N LEU A 104 10.18 11.85 14.32
CA LEU A 104 8.76 11.93 13.96
C LEU A 104 7.88 12.03 15.21
N LYS A 105 8.11 11.21 16.23
CA LYS A 105 7.36 11.26 17.48
C LYS A 105 7.47 12.61 18.19
N LEU A 106 8.67 13.20 18.21
CA LEU A 106 8.89 14.53 18.78
C LEU A 106 8.18 15.61 17.96
N LYS A 107 8.30 15.56 16.63
CA LYS A 107 7.68 16.54 15.73
C LYS A 107 6.17 16.60 15.89
N TYR A 108 5.52 15.46 16.05
CA TYR A 108 4.08 15.34 16.11
C TYR A 108 3.52 15.15 17.53
N ALA A 109 4.33 15.34 18.57
CA ALA A 109 3.94 15.12 19.96
C ALA A 109 2.76 16.01 20.43
N SER A 110 2.58 17.18 19.83
CA SER A 110 1.48 18.11 20.16
C SER A 110 0.17 17.83 19.39
N HIS A 111 0.17 16.86 18.48
CA HIS A 111 -1.00 16.53 17.66
C HIS A 111 -1.72 15.33 18.27
N GLU A 112 -2.79 15.58 19.03
CA GLU A 112 -3.57 14.54 19.74
C GLU A 112 -4.22 13.52 18.78
N ASN A 113 -4.38 13.87 17.52
CA ASN A 113 -4.95 13.02 16.48
C ASN A 113 -3.90 12.19 15.72
N ILE A 114 -2.61 12.25 16.10
CA ILE A 114 -1.54 11.42 15.53
C ILE A 114 -1.07 10.41 16.58
N SER A 115 -1.08 9.12 16.25
CA SER A 115 -0.66 8.05 17.16
C SER A 115 0.38 7.15 16.51
N PHE A 116 1.46 6.85 17.24
CA PHE A 116 2.49 5.89 16.84
C PHE A 116 2.32 4.62 17.66
N LEU A 117 1.78 3.55 17.03
CA LEU A 117 1.43 2.31 17.72
C LEU A 117 2.59 1.29 17.77
N GLY A 118 3.71 1.60 17.10
CA GLY A 118 4.87 0.72 17.06
C GLY A 118 4.68 -0.52 16.19
N SER A 119 5.65 -1.43 16.25
CA SER A 119 5.56 -2.73 15.57
C SER A 119 4.56 -3.62 16.27
N MET A 120 3.75 -4.35 15.50
CA MET A 120 2.85 -5.35 16.07
C MET A 120 2.91 -6.67 15.29
N PRO A 121 2.68 -7.81 15.96
CA PRO A 121 2.56 -9.09 15.29
C PRO A 121 1.44 -9.09 14.24
N HIS A 122 1.65 -9.78 13.12
CA HIS A 122 0.69 -9.86 12.02
C HIS A 122 -0.73 -10.27 12.46
N LYS A 123 -0.85 -11.21 13.40
CA LYS A 123 -2.14 -11.63 13.95
C LYS A 123 -2.90 -10.47 14.64
N ASN A 124 -2.18 -9.60 15.33
CA ASN A 124 -2.78 -8.44 16.01
C ASN A 124 -3.15 -7.37 15.00
N LEU A 125 -2.35 -7.21 13.93
CA LEU A 125 -2.61 -6.27 12.85
C LEU A 125 -3.96 -6.55 12.16
N ILE A 126 -4.29 -7.82 11.92
CA ILE A 126 -5.58 -8.21 11.31
C ILE A 126 -6.77 -7.68 12.12
N ASN A 127 -6.70 -7.77 13.45
CA ASN A 127 -7.76 -7.26 14.32
C ASN A 127 -7.79 -5.72 14.34
N GLN A 128 -6.60 -5.10 14.44
CA GLN A 128 -6.46 -3.64 14.53
C GLN A 128 -6.90 -2.92 13.25
N ILE A 129 -6.70 -3.54 12.08
CA ILE A 129 -7.07 -2.98 10.77
C ILE A 129 -8.57 -2.64 10.68
N SER A 130 -9.41 -3.37 11.42
CA SER A 130 -10.87 -3.15 11.46
C SER A 130 -11.30 -1.80 12.05
N ASP A 131 -10.40 -1.11 12.76
CA ASP A 131 -10.65 0.19 13.35
C ASP A 131 -10.49 1.35 12.34
N PHE A 132 -10.02 1.05 11.14
CA PHE A 132 -9.72 2.03 10.11
C PHE A 132 -10.55 1.83 8.85
N SER A 133 -10.70 2.90 8.08
CA SER A 133 -11.33 2.87 6.75
C SER A 133 -10.39 3.35 5.65
N PHE A 134 -9.32 4.06 6.01
CA PHE A 134 -8.37 4.63 5.07
C PHE A 134 -6.94 4.22 5.38
N HIS A 135 -6.21 3.85 4.34
CA HIS A 135 -4.77 3.58 4.43
C HIS A 135 -3.99 4.53 3.53
N ILE A 136 -2.88 5.07 4.01
CA ILE A 136 -1.97 5.93 3.23
C ILE A 136 -0.66 5.18 3.00
N ASN A 137 -0.27 5.05 1.73
CA ASN A 137 1.01 4.50 1.31
C ASN A 137 1.75 5.48 0.40
N ASN A 138 2.88 6.00 0.87
CA ASN A 138 3.71 6.95 0.13
C ASN A 138 5.07 6.33 -0.21
N THR A 139 5.09 5.54 -1.26
CA THR A 139 6.31 4.84 -1.72
C THR A 139 6.58 5.09 -3.19
N GLU A 140 7.84 5.00 -3.56
CA GLU A 140 8.27 5.11 -4.95
C GLU A 140 7.88 3.87 -5.76
N GLU A 141 7.84 4.01 -7.08
CA GLU A 141 7.63 2.91 -8.02
C GLU A 141 8.65 1.78 -7.79
N GLY A 142 8.19 0.55 -7.90
CA GLY A 142 9.00 -0.64 -7.62
C GLY A 142 8.90 -1.16 -6.18
N PHE A 143 8.41 -0.36 -5.23
CA PHE A 143 8.10 -0.81 -3.88
C PHE A 143 6.64 -1.26 -3.80
N TYR A 144 6.40 -2.53 -4.08
CA TYR A 144 5.05 -3.11 -4.04
C TYR A 144 4.77 -3.69 -2.66
N ASP A 145 4.31 -2.84 -1.73
CA ASP A 145 4.13 -3.18 -0.31
C ASP A 145 2.92 -4.10 -0.08
N LYS A 146 3.12 -5.18 0.68
CA LYS A 146 2.04 -6.11 1.05
C LYS A 146 0.95 -5.44 1.89
N SER A 147 1.31 -4.46 2.72
CA SER A 147 0.35 -3.73 3.56
C SER A 147 -0.78 -3.09 2.75
N VAL A 148 -0.49 -2.57 1.54
CA VAL A 148 -1.52 -2.04 0.62
C VAL A 148 -2.49 -3.13 0.20
N LEU A 149 -1.95 -4.30 -0.17
CA LEU A 149 -2.77 -5.43 -0.63
C LEU A 149 -3.63 -5.99 0.51
N GLU A 150 -3.05 -6.08 1.71
CA GLU A 150 -3.71 -6.57 2.92
C GLU A 150 -4.84 -5.62 3.36
N THR A 151 -4.58 -4.30 3.38
CA THR A 151 -5.60 -3.31 3.72
C THR A 151 -6.73 -3.24 2.70
N MET A 152 -6.42 -3.29 1.40
CA MET A 152 -7.44 -3.38 0.35
C MET A 152 -8.27 -4.67 0.46
N SER A 153 -7.64 -5.82 0.79
CA SER A 153 -8.36 -7.08 1.01
C SER A 153 -9.31 -6.97 2.19
N HIS A 154 -8.95 -6.21 3.22
CA HIS A 154 -9.81 -5.94 4.38
C HIS A 154 -10.94 -4.95 4.08
N GLY A 155 -10.88 -4.26 2.94
CA GLY A 155 -11.87 -3.29 2.50
C GLY A 155 -11.55 -1.84 2.89
N LEU A 156 -10.29 -1.51 3.19
CA LEU A 156 -9.87 -0.12 3.34
C LEU A 156 -9.70 0.54 1.97
N VAL A 157 -10.03 1.81 1.93
CA VAL A 157 -9.71 2.70 0.81
C VAL A 157 -8.26 3.15 0.93
N ASN A 158 -7.48 3.04 -0.14
CA ASN A 158 -6.05 3.32 -0.10
C ASN A 158 -5.71 4.57 -0.92
N PHE A 159 -5.04 5.55 -0.28
CA PHE A 159 -4.33 6.62 -0.94
C PHE A 159 -2.90 6.17 -1.22
N TYR A 160 -2.42 6.28 -2.45
CA TYR A 160 -1.11 5.77 -2.84
C TYR A 160 -0.39 6.69 -3.83
N SER A 161 0.94 6.72 -3.79
CA SER A 161 1.76 7.48 -4.74
C SER A 161 2.37 6.60 -5.85
N ASN A 162 2.40 5.29 -5.65
CA ASN A 162 3.08 4.34 -6.54
C ASN A 162 2.11 3.78 -7.60
N SER A 163 2.43 3.98 -8.89
CA SER A 163 1.62 3.51 -10.04
C SER A 163 1.50 1.98 -10.15
N ASP A 164 2.30 1.22 -9.41
CA ASP A 164 2.20 -0.24 -9.39
C ASP A 164 0.85 -0.75 -8.84
N TYR A 165 0.12 0.10 -8.09
CA TYR A 165 -1.21 -0.22 -7.57
C TYR A 165 -2.38 0.18 -8.49
N ASP A 166 -2.13 0.87 -9.60
CA ASP A 166 -3.17 1.39 -10.50
C ASP A 166 -4.13 0.28 -10.96
N ASP A 167 -3.62 -0.92 -11.25
CA ASP A 167 -4.43 -2.05 -11.73
C ASP A 167 -5.35 -2.66 -10.63
N LEU A 168 -5.19 -2.24 -9.37
CA LEU A 168 -6.03 -2.66 -8.24
C LEU A 168 -7.28 -1.78 -8.09
N LEU A 169 -7.38 -0.66 -8.79
CA LEU A 169 -8.54 0.24 -8.77
C LEU A 169 -9.20 0.31 -10.16
N PRO A 170 -10.52 0.54 -10.24
CA PRO A 170 -11.17 0.87 -11.51
C PRO A 170 -10.54 2.14 -12.10
N GLU A 171 -10.35 2.17 -13.41
CA GLU A 171 -9.61 3.23 -14.10
C GLU A 171 -10.17 4.63 -13.81
N GLU A 172 -11.49 4.75 -13.80
CA GLU A 172 -12.21 6.01 -13.56
C GLU A 172 -12.03 6.60 -12.15
N TYR A 173 -11.53 5.80 -11.20
CA TYR A 173 -11.31 6.23 -9.81
C TYR A 173 -9.84 6.40 -9.43
N ARG A 174 -8.88 5.97 -10.25
CA ARG A 174 -7.44 5.99 -9.93
C ARG A 174 -6.97 7.39 -9.51
N ASP A 175 -7.33 8.41 -10.30
CA ASP A 175 -6.93 9.78 -10.04
C ASP A 175 -7.52 10.37 -8.75
N LYS A 176 -8.56 9.76 -8.19
CA LYS A 176 -9.14 10.21 -6.91
C LYS A 176 -8.28 9.80 -5.71
N PHE A 177 -7.52 8.72 -5.83
CA PHE A 177 -6.74 8.14 -4.72
C PHE A 177 -5.23 8.21 -4.93
N LYS A 178 -4.80 8.35 -6.18
CA LYS A 178 -3.39 8.49 -6.50
C LYS A 178 -2.93 9.93 -6.31
N PHE A 179 -1.84 10.11 -5.55
CA PHE A 179 -1.18 11.40 -5.36
C PHE A 179 0.29 11.32 -5.82
N ASP A 180 0.97 12.46 -5.93
CA ASP A 180 2.32 12.55 -6.49
C ASP A 180 3.46 12.38 -5.45
N GLY A 181 3.11 12.00 -4.23
CA GLY A 181 4.06 11.81 -3.12
C GLY A 181 4.27 13.07 -2.27
N THR A 182 3.68 14.21 -2.63
CA THR A 182 3.75 15.46 -1.85
C THR A 182 2.61 15.56 -0.83
N PRO A 183 2.83 16.28 0.29
CA PRO A 183 1.78 16.54 1.28
C PRO A 183 0.57 17.28 0.69
N GLU A 184 0.80 18.25 -0.20
CA GLU A 184 -0.23 19.07 -0.83
C GLU A 184 -1.16 18.23 -1.71
N SER A 185 -0.57 17.35 -2.53
CA SER A 185 -1.33 16.43 -3.38
C SER A 185 -2.15 15.44 -2.55
N LEU A 186 -1.55 14.86 -1.49
CA LEU A 186 -2.24 13.96 -0.58
C LEU A 186 -3.40 14.66 0.14
N SER A 187 -3.17 15.86 0.70
CA SER A 187 -4.19 16.67 1.37
C SER A 187 -5.41 16.91 0.48
N LYS A 188 -5.18 17.28 -0.79
CA LYS A 188 -6.25 17.46 -1.76
C LYS A 188 -7.04 16.17 -1.98
N LYS A 189 -6.36 15.02 -2.19
CA LYS A 189 -7.04 13.73 -2.40
C LYS A 189 -7.89 13.31 -1.21
N ILE A 190 -7.38 13.50 0.02
CA ILE A 190 -8.13 13.20 1.25
C ILE A 190 -9.36 14.10 1.39
N THR A 191 -9.24 15.39 1.09
CA THR A 191 -10.36 16.33 1.11
C THR A 191 -11.42 15.96 0.06
N ASP A 192 -10.99 15.63 -1.14
CA ASP A 192 -11.90 15.32 -2.26
C ASP A 192 -12.70 14.02 -2.07
N ILE A 193 -12.29 13.11 -1.17
CA ILE A 193 -13.00 11.83 -0.94
C ILE A 193 -14.42 12.06 -0.39
N GLY A 194 -14.65 13.15 0.34
CA GLY A 194 -15.97 13.51 0.83
C GLY A 194 -17.02 13.72 -0.27
N ASN A 195 -16.59 13.89 -1.51
CA ASN A 195 -17.45 14.03 -2.69
C ASN A 195 -17.90 12.70 -3.29
N LEU A 196 -17.38 11.55 -2.82
CA LEU A 196 -17.76 10.23 -3.31
C LEU A 196 -18.99 9.70 -2.57
N LYS A 197 -19.91 9.10 -3.32
CA LYS A 197 -21.03 8.38 -2.74
C LYS A 197 -20.59 7.04 -2.16
N ILE A 198 -21.26 6.57 -1.12
CA ILE A 198 -21.00 5.28 -0.49
C ILE A 198 -21.01 4.13 -1.51
N ASP A 199 -21.93 4.15 -2.47
CA ASP A 199 -21.99 3.11 -3.52
C ASP A 199 -20.77 3.09 -4.44
N GLU A 200 -20.18 4.27 -4.72
CA GLU A 200 -18.94 4.37 -5.49
C GLU A 200 -17.77 3.77 -4.71
N ILE A 201 -17.70 4.08 -3.40
CA ILE A 201 -16.67 3.51 -2.52
C ILE A 201 -16.83 1.99 -2.42
N ASN A 202 -18.02 1.48 -2.24
CA ASN A 202 -18.31 0.04 -2.22
C ASN A 202 -17.91 -0.64 -3.54
N LYS A 203 -18.17 0.00 -4.69
CA LYS A 203 -17.74 -0.50 -6.00
C LYS A 203 -16.21 -0.62 -6.09
N ILE A 204 -15.49 0.39 -5.59
CA ILE A 204 -14.02 0.41 -5.57
C ILE A 204 -13.49 -0.73 -4.70
N ILE A 205 -14.00 -0.88 -3.49
CA ILE A 205 -13.58 -1.94 -2.55
C ILE A 205 -13.80 -3.32 -3.17
N ASN A 206 -14.99 -3.60 -3.69
CA ASN A 206 -15.31 -4.89 -4.31
C ASN A 206 -14.41 -5.19 -5.51
N PHE A 207 -14.12 -4.18 -6.33
CA PHE A 207 -13.18 -4.35 -7.46
C PHE A 207 -11.78 -4.72 -6.96
N SER A 208 -11.22 -3.97 -5.99
CA SER A 208 -9.90 -4.23 -5.42
C SER A 208 -9.83 -5.64 -4.83
N GLN A 209 -10.82 -6.05 -4.05
CA GLN A 209 -10.88 -7.39 -3.46
C GLN A 209 -10.89 -8.48 -4.53
N SER A 210 -11.67 -8.31 -5.61
CA SER A 210 -11.71 -9.29 -6.71
C SER A 210 -10.38 -9.44 -7.46
N LYS A 211 -9.58 -8.37 -7.52
CA LYS A 211 -8.22 -8.41 -8.09
C LYS A 211 -7.22 -9.09 -7.16
N LEU A 212 -7.37 -8.86 -5.86
CA LEU A 212 -6.42 -9.36 -4.85
C LEU A 212 -6.64 -10.84 -4.53
N GLU A 213 -7.84 -11.36 -4.65
CA GLU A 213 -8.12 -12.80 -4.53
C GLU A 213 -7.19 -13.62 -5.44
N LYS A 214 -6.93 -13.13 -6.67
CA LYS A 214 -5.99 -13.75 -7.61
C LYS A 214 -4.53 -13.72 -7.15
N GLN A 215 -4.18 -12.83 -6.21
CA GLN A 215 -2.84 -12.72 -5.61
C GLN A 215 -2.70 -13.50 -4.29
N SER A 216 -3.68 -14.32 -3.93
CA SER A 216 -3.60 -15.16 -2.75
C SER A 216 -2.42 -16.14 -2.80
N VAL A 217 -1.97 -16.56 -1.61
CA VAL A 217 -0.93 -17.60 -1.48
C VAL A 217 -1.37 -18.89 -2.18
N ASN A 218 -2.66 -19.24 -2.08
CA ASN A 218 -3.21 -20.45 -2.68
C ASN A 218 -3.05 -20.47 -4.21
N ASN A 219 -3.13 -19.31 -4.86
CA ASN A 219 -2.99 -19.16 -6.31
C ASN A 219 -1.54 -18.91 -6.76
N LEU A 220 -0.56 -18.83 -5.83
CA LEU A 220 0.83 -18.53 -6.18
C LEU A 220 1.46 -19.61 -7.06
N VAL A 221 1.26 -20.87 -6.71
CA VAL A 221 1.83 -22.02 -7.46
C VAL A 221 1.32 -22.02 -8.90
N GLU A 222 0.03 -21.82 -9.10
CA GLU A 222 -0.56 -21.74 -10.44
C GLU A 222 0.04 -20.59 -11.26
N ARG A 223 0.17 -19.40 -10.66
CA ARG A 223 0.80 -18.25 -11.32
C ARG A 223 2.26 -18.50 -11.71
N VAL A 224 3.01 -19.22 -10.89
CA VAL A 224 4.38 -19.61 -11.23
C VAL A 224 4.41 -20.67 -12.32
N LEU A 225 3.55 -21.70 -12.24
CA LEU A 225 3.51 -22.79 -13.23
C LEU A 225 3.08 -22.30 -14.62
N THR A 226 2.29 -21.23 -14.73
CA THR A 226 1.96 -20.64 -16.05
C THR A 226 3.17 -19.99 -16.75
N ILE A 227 4.26 -19.79 -16.04
CA ILE A 227 5.48 -19.14 -16.56
C ILE A 227 6.53 -20.19 -16.99
N ILE A 228 6.58 -21.33 -16.33
CA ILE A 228 7.54 -22.40 -16.56
C ILE A 228 7.15 -23.22 -17.78
#